data_55437053da37d95175dd0f0de293a2db
#
_entry.id   55437053da37d95175dd0f0de293a2db
#
_cell.length_a   1.000
_cell.length_b   1.000
_cell.length_c   1.000
_cell.angle_alpha   90.00
_cell.angle_beta   90.00
_cell.angle_gamma   90.00
#
_symmetry.space_group_name_H-M   'P 1'
#
loop_
_entity.id
_entity.type
_entity.pdbx_description
1 polymer ?
#
loop_
_entity_poly.entity_id
_entity_poly.type
_entity_poly.pdbx_seq_one_letter_code
_entity_poly.pdbx_strand_id
1 'polypeptide(L)'
;MSAPLPGLLPLRPNVGAVLFNHAGRVFVARRADLPNAEAAAGAWQLPQGGIDAREEPRTALARELAEEIGTGKFRIMGEHPDWLTYDLPPELIGVALGGLYRGQRQRWFALRFVGDDNEIRLDREPHPEFDAWRW
;
A
#
# COMPACT_ATOMS: atom_id res chain seq x y z
N MET A 1 -16.90 -4.40 -27.97
CA MET A 1 -15.65 -3.63 -27.79
C MET A 1 -14.55 -4.55 -27.31
N SER A 2 -13.44 -4.52 -27.96
CA SER A 2 -12.28 -5.27 -27.51
C SER A 2 -11.60 -4.56 -26.33
N ALA A 3 -11.01 -5.33 -25.43
CA ALA A 3 -10.22 -4.76 -24.34
C ALA A 3 -8.98 -4.04 -24.93
N PRO A 4 -8.50 -2.97 -24.28
CA PRO A 4 -7.27 -2.32 -24.69
C PRO A 4 -6.10 -3.31 -24.67
N LEU A 5 -5.15 -3.12 -25.57
CA LEU A 5 -3.90 -3.88 -25.52
C LEU A 5 -3.19 -3.59 -24.20
N PRO A 6 -2.64 -4.63 -23.53
CA PRO A 6 -2.03 -4.45 -22.21
C PRO A 6 -1.00 -3.32 -22.13
N GLY A 7 -0.14 -3.19 -23.16
CA GLY A 7 0.89 -2.18 -23.21
C GLY A 7 0.39 -0.74 -23.34
N LEU A 8 -0.91 -0.54 -23.62
CA LEU A 8 -1.52 0.79 -23.74
C LEU A 8 -2.15 1.28 -22.43
N LEU A 9 -2.30 0.41 -21.43
CA LEU A 9 -2.81 0.82 -20.15
C LEU A 9 -1.73 1.56 -19.35
N PRO A 10 -2.11 2.58 -18.54
CA PRO A 10 -1.14 3.30 -17.74
C PRO A 10 -0.69 2.48 -16.53
N LEU A 11 0.37 2.94 -15.87
CA LEU A 11 0.77 2.47 -14.56
C LEU A 11 0.01 3.27 -13.50
N ARG A 12 -0.47 2.59 -12.45
CA ARG A 12 -1.14 3.26 -11.33
C ARG A 12 -0.10 3.91 -10.43
N PRO A 13 -0.17 5.23 -10.18
CA PRO A 13 0.69 5.86 -9.20
C PRO A 13 0.36 5.37 -7.79
N ASN A 14 1.39 5.03 -7.02
CA ASN A 14 1.22 4.38 -5.72
C ASN A 14 2.34 4.83 -4.78
N VAL A 15 2.07 4.89 -3.48
CA VAL A 15 3.07 5.10 -2.43
C VAL A 15 3.15 3.85 -1.58
N GLY A 16 4.34 3.56 -1.08
CA GLY A 16 4.58 2.47 -0.16
C GLY A 16 5.42 2.92 1.02
N ALA A 17 5.25 2.24 2.15
CA ALA A 17 5.94 2.58 3.38
C ALA A 17 6.64 1.38 3.98
N VAL A 18 7.93 1.56 4.32
CA VAL A 18 8.64 0.66 5.23
C VAL A 18 8.65 1.37 6.58
N LEU A 19 7.79 0.91 7.47
CA LEU A 19 7.55 1.54 8.76
C LEU A 19 8.27 0.77 9.86
N PHE A 20 9.18 1.44 10.56
CA PHE A 20 9.99 0.83 11.62
C PHE A 20 9.52 1.29 12.99
N ASN A 21 9.55 0.37 13.97
CA ASN A 21 9.38 0.72 15.38
C ASN A 21 10.74 1.04 16.03
N HIS A 22 10.71 1.28 17.36
CA HIS A 22 11.92 1.60 18.12
C HIS A 22 12.95 0.47 18.14
N ALA A 23 12.48 -0.78 18.00
CA ALA A 23 13.37 -1.94 17.96
C ALA A 23 13.90 -2.24 16.56
N GLY A 24 13.56 -1.41 15.57
CA GLY A 24 13.99 -1.62 14.19
C GLY A 24 13.20 -2.71 13.46
N ARG A 25 12.06 -3.14 13.99
CA ARG A 25 11.18 -4.10 13.34
C ARG A 25 10.24 -3.40 12.39
N VAL A 26 9.84 -4.11 11.35
CA VAL A 26 9.02 -3.56 10.27
C VAL A 26 7.56 -3.93 10.46
N PHE A 27 6.69 -2.96 10.21
CA PHE A 27 5.24 -3.18 10.23
C PHE A 27 4.82 -3.98 9.02
N VAL A 28 4.07 -5.06 9.24
CA VAL A 28 3.37 -5.79 8.18
C VAL A 28 1.93 -5.99 8.58
N ALA A 29 1.04 -5.99 7.59
CA ALA A 29 -0.39 -6.17 7.80
C ALA A 29 -0.94 -7.22 6.86
N ARG A 30 -1.97 -7.93 7.32
CA ARG A 30 -2.61 -9.00 6.56
C ARG A 30 -3.84 -8.46 5.84
N ARG A 31 -3.95 -8.78 4.56
CA ARG A 31 -5.09 -8.38 3.73
C ARG A 31 -6.37 -9.09 4.18
N ALA A 32 -7.42 -8.29 4.38
CA ALA A 32 -8.73 -8.80 4.78
C ALA A 32 -9.57 -9.31 3.60
N ASP A 33 -9.24 -8.88 2.39
CA ASP A 33 -10.01 -9.15 1.18
C ASP A 33 -9.60 -10.42 0.44
N LEU A 34 -8.58 -11.14 0.94
CA LEU A 34 -8.11 -12.36 0.31
C LEU A 34 -8.81 -13.58 0.89
N PRO A 35 -9.01 -14.65 0.08
CA PRO A 35 -9.53 -15.92 0.59
C PRO A 35 -8.67 -16.47 1.73
N ASN A 36 -9.31 -17.20 2.65
CA ASN A 36 -8.63 -17.72 3.83
C ASN A 36 -7.36 -18.51 3.54
N ALA A 37 -7.36 -19.30 2.48
CA ALA A 37 -6.17 -20.08 2.12
C ALA A 37 -5.01 -19.18 1.71
N GLU A 38 -5.26 -18.14 0.96
CA GLU A 38 -4.23 -17.19 0.56
C GLU A 38 -3.78 -16.34 1.73
N ALA A 39 -4.70 -15.94 2.61
CA ALA A 39 -4.37 -15.22 3.83
C ALA A 39 -3.45 -16.05 4.74
N ALA A 40 -3.74 -17.35 4.88
CA ALA A 40 -2.91 -18.27 5.66
C ALA A 40 -1.53 -18.49 5.02
N ALA A 41 -1.44 -18.40 3.70
CA ALA A 41 -0.19 -18.63 2.96
C ALA A 41 0.72 -17.39 2.90
N GLY A 42 0.35 -16.27 3.51
CA GLY A 42 1.24 -15.11 3.58
C GLY A 42 0.76 -13.85 2.90
N ALA A 43 -0.50 -13.55 3.06
CA ALA A 43 -1.07 -12.29 2.58
C ALA A 43 -0.61 -11.07 3.41
N TRP A 44 0.56 -11.15 4.02
CA TRP A 44 1.16 -10.07 4.78
C TRP A 44 1.93 -9.16 3.84
N GLN A 45 1.73 -7.86 4.00
CA GLN A 45 2.36 -6.88 3.12
C GLN A 45 2.74 -5.61 3.87
N LEU A 46 3.60 -4.83 3.23
CA LEU A 46 3.90 -3.46 3.66
C LEU A 46 2.73 -2.56 3.27
N PRO A 47 2.44 -1.50 4.06
CA PRO A 47 1.40 -0.54 3.68
C PRO A 47 1.70 0.11 2.34
N GLN A 48 0.68 0.22 1.50
CA GLN A 48 0.77 0.91 0.23
C GLN A 48 -0.61 1.35 -0.22
N GLY A 49 -0.68 2.36 -1.06
CA GLY A 49 -1.95 2.84 -1.57
C GLY A 49 -1.78 3.78 -2.74
N GLY A 50 -2.88 4.02 -3.44
CA GLY A 50 -2.89 4.86 -4.63
C GLY A 50 -2.68 6.34 -4.33
N ILE A 51 -2.08 7.03 -5.28
CA ILE A 51 -1.96 8.49 -5.27
C ILE A 51 -3.12 9.04 -6.10
N ASP A 52 -3.91 9.95 -5.51
CA ASP A 52 -5.01 10.58 -6.22
C ASP A 52 -4.49 11.62 -7.22
N ALA A 53 -5.34 11.99 -8.18
CA ALA A 53 -4.98 12.99 -9.17
C ALA A 53 -4.55 14.29 -8.47
N ARG A 54 -3.39 14.84 -8.88
CA ARG A 54 -2.80 16.07 -8.36
C ARG A 54 -2.34 16.00 -6.91
N GLU A 55 -2.35 14.81 -6.32
CA GLU A 55 -1.87 14.62 -4.95
C GLU A 55 -0.36 14.40 -4.97
N GLU A 56 0.35 15.06 -4.05
CA GLU A 56 1.77 14.82 -3.87
C GLU A 56 2.00 13.47 -3.19
N PRO A 57 3.09 12.74 -3.51
CA PRO A 57 3.36 11.44 -2.89
C PRO A 57 3.35 11.46 -1.36
N ARG A 58 3.95 12.47 -0.73
CA ARG A 58 3.97 12.55 0.73
C ARG A 58 2.59 12.78 1.33
N THR A 59 1.74 13.54 0.66
CA THR A 59 0.35 13.75 1.07
C THR A 59 -0.44 12.45 0.95
N ALA A 60 -0.27 11.72 -0.15
CA ALA A 60 -0.89 10.43 -0.35
C ALA A 60 -0.45 9.43 0.73
N LEU A 61 0.84 9.41 1.05
CA LEU A 61 1.38 8.56 2.10
C LEU A 61 0.70 8.82 3.45
N ALA A 62 0.62 10.08 3.87
CA ALA A 62 -0.03 10.45 5.13
C ALA A 62 -1.51 10.05 5.15
N ARG A 63 -2.22 10.29 4.05
CA ARG A 63 -3.62 9.93 3.93
C ARG A 63 -3.83 8.41 4.01
N GLU A 64 -3.05 7.65 3.25
CA GLU A 64 -3.17 6.19 3.23
C GLU A 64 -2.86 5.59 4.60
N LEU A 65 -1.83 6.08 5.28
CA LEU A 65 -1.49 5.59 6.62
C LEU A 65 -2.60 5.92 7.64
N ALA A 66 -3.18 7.11 7.57
CA ALA A 66 -4.29 7.48 8.44
C ALA A 66 -5.51 6.59 8.19
N GLU A 67 -5.81 6.29 6.94
CA GLU A 67 -6.94 5.44 6.58
C GLU A 67 -6.72 3.97 6.98
N GLU A 68 -5.54 3.42 6.70
CA GLU A 68 -5.29 1.98 6.80
C GLU A 68 -4.76 1.54 8.16
N ILE A 69 -3.95 2.35 8.81
CA ILE A 69 -3.39 2.02 10.14
C ILE A 69 -3.81 2.97 11.23
N GLY A 70 -4.60 3.98 10.91
CA GLY A 70 -5.35 4.78 11.87
C GLY A 70 -4.55 5.80 12.67
N THR A 71 -3.29 6.03 12.31
CA THR A 71 -2.46 7.02 13.02
C THR A 71 -1.62 7.82 12.04
N GLY A 72 -1.28 9.04 12.44
CA GLY A 72 -0.38 9.92 11.68
C GLY A 72 0.97 10.12 12.35
N LYS A 73 1.29 9.33 13.38
CA LYS A 73 2.51 9.53 14.17
C LYS A 73 3.72 8.88 13.54
N PHE A 74 4.12 9.42 12.41
CA PHE A 74 5.27 8.94 11.65
C PHE A 74 6.25 10.06 11.39
N ARG A 75 7.53 9.71 11.34
CA ARG A 75 8.58 10.61 10.88
C ARG A 75 9.22 10.01 9.65
N ILE A 76 9.29 10.77 8.56
CA ILE A 76 9.95 10.33 7.34
C ILE A 76 11.45 10.31 7.58
N MET A 77 12.06 9.13 7.41
CA MET A 77 13.50 8.94 7.55
C MET A 77 14.20 9.04 6.21
N GLY A 78 13.52 8.65 5.14
CA GLY A 78 14.09 8.70 3.81
C GLY A 78 13.04 8.40 2.76
N GLU A 79 13.40 8.70 1.51
CA GLU A 79 12.57 8.49 0.34
C GLU A 79 13.45 7.88 -0.75
N HIS A 80 12.99 6.81 -1.36
CA HIS A 80 13.71 6.27 -2.51
C HIS A 80 13.63 7.29 -3.65
N PRO A 81 14.76 7.64 -4.28
CA PRO A 81 14.78 8.75 -5.24
C PRO A 81 14.04 8.50 -6.54
N ASP A 82 13.83 7.23 -6.89
CA ASP A 82 13.24 6.87 -8.18
C ASP A 82 11.87 6.22 -8.01
N TRP A 83 11.05 6.34 -9.06
CA TRP A 83 9.85 5.54 -9.18
C TRP A 83 10.24 4.10 -9.48
N LEU A 84 9.69 3.14 -8.73
CA LEU A 84 9.87 1.72 -8.97
C LEU A 84 8.62 1.21 -9.68
N THR A 85 8.81 0.55 -10.81
CA THR A 85 7.69 0.11 -11.63
C THR A 85 7.65 -1.40 -11.75
N TYR A 86 6.43 -1.94 -11.85
CA TYR A 86 6.23 -3.33 -12.22
C TYR A 86 4.97 -3.46 -13.06
N ASP A 87 4.95 -4.45 -13.94
CA ASP A 87 3.77 -4.80 -14.72
C ASP A 87 3.04 -5.98 -14.05
N LEU A 88 1.72 -5.96 -14.12
CA LEU A 88 0.92 -7.10 -13.68
C LEU A 88 1.22 -8.32 -14.57
N PRO A 89 1.13 -9.54 -14.02
CA PRO A 89 1.10 -10.73 -14.87
C PRO A 89 -0.01 -10.60 -15.93
N PRO A 90 0.20 -11.10 -17.15
CA PRO A 90 -0.78 -10.92 -18.22
C PRO A 90 -2.20 -11.35 -17.86
N GLU A 91 -2.34 -12.42 -17.07
CA GLU A 91 -3.65 -12.94 -16.66
C GLU A 91 -4.40 -12.02 -15.70
N LEU A 92 -3.72 -11.07 -15.07
CA LEU A 92 -4.35 -10.12 -14.14
C LEU A 92 -4.67 -8.78 -14.79
N ILE A 93 -4.20 -8.53 -16.01
CA ILE A 93 -4.53 -7.29 -16.71
C ILE A 93 -6.00 -7.32 -17.10
N GLY A 94 -6.71 -6.24 -16.74
CA GLY A 94 -8.16 -6.17 -16.92
C GLY A 94 -8.94 -6.72 -15.72
N VAL A 95 -8.26 -7.27 -14.72
CA VAL A 95 -8.89 -7.86 -13.52
C VAL A 95 -8.42 -7.12 -12.27
N ALA A 96 -7.11 -7.14 -11.99
CA ALA A 96 -6.55 -6.46 -10.83
C ALA A 96 -6.53 -4.94 -11.04
N LEU A 97 -6.44 -4.18 -9.94
CA LEU A 97 -6.39 -2.71 -9.94
C LEU A 97 -7.56 -2.09 -10.69
N GLY A 98 -8.74 -2.68 -10.53
CA GLY A 98 -9.96 -2.21 -11.19
C GLY A 98 -10.00 -2.41 -12.70
N GLY A 99 -9.06 -3.15 -13.25
CA GLY A 99 -8.96 -3.39 -14.69
C GLY A 99 -8.44 -2.21 -15.49
N LEU A 100 -7.98 -1.13 -14.84
CA LEU A 100 -7.64 0.14 -15.47
C LEU A 100 -6.15 0.33 -15.74
N TYR A 101 -5.30 -0.53 -15.17
CA TYR A 101 -3.86 -0.34 -15.21
C TYR A 101 -3.14 -1.61 -15.63
N ARG A 102 -1.96 -1.46 -16.25
CA ARG A 102 -1.10 -2.61 -16.56
C ARG A 102 -0.15 -2.98 -15.42
N GLY A 103 -0.07 -2.16 -14.38
CA GLY A 103 0.82 -2.34 -13.26
C GLY A 103 0.86 -1.09 -12.41
N GLN A 104 1.92 -0.91 -11.64
CA GLN A 104 2.07 0.24 -10.77
C GLN A 104 3.44 0.89 -10.93
N ARG A 105 3.50 2.19 -10.65
CA ARG A 105 4.74 2.92 -10.40
C ARG A 105 4.68 3.43 -8.97
N GLN A 106 5.71 3.14 -8.19
CA GLN A 106 5.67 3.31 -6.76
C GLN A 106 6.75 4.23 -6.25
N ARG A 107 6.39 5.06 -5.31
CA ARG A 107 7.29 5.91 -4.52
C ARG A 107 7.37 5.30 -3.12
N TRP A 108 8.58 4.90 -2.70
CA TRP A 108 8.77 4.22 -1.42
C TRP A 108 9.44 5.14 -0.39
N PHE A 109 8.94 5.06 0.85
CA PHE A 109 9.42 5.85 1.98
C PHE A 109 9.81 4.95 3.13
N ALA A 110 10.88 5.33 3.85
CA ALA A 110 11.23 4.73 5.13
C ALA A 110 10.73 5.66 6.24
N LEU A 111 9.98 5.11 7.19
CA LEU A 111 9.33 5.88 8.25
C LEU A 111 9.67 5.30 9.62
N ARG A 112 9.76 6.19 10.62
CA ARG A 112 9.81 5.80 12.02
C ARG A 112 8.45 6.03 12.66
N PHE A 113 7.88 4.99 13.28
CA PHE A 113 6.68 5.13 14.09
C PHE A 113 7.08 5.79 15.43
N VAL A 114 6.42 6.90 15.75
CA VAL A 114 6.73 7.69 16.95
C VAL A 114 5.54 7.74 17.92
N GLY A 115 4.55 6.88 17.75
CA GLY A 115 3.42 6.70 18.63
C GLY A 115 3.51 5.42 19.45
N ASP A 116 2.43 5.11 20.14
CA ASP A 116 2.27 3.85 20.87
C ASP A 116 1.50 2.84 20.00
N ASP A 117 1.78 1.54 20.21
CA ASP A 117 1.14 0.48 19.43
C ASP A 117 -0.38 0.50 19.56
N ASN A 118 -0.93 0.92 20.70
CA ASN A 118 -2.37 1.03 20.93
C ASN A 118 -3.04 2.12 20.08
N GLU A 119 -2.27 2.96 19.43
CA GLU A 119 -2.80 3.97 18.51
C GLU A 119 -3.02 3.40 17.10
N ILE A 120 -2.52 2.21 16.82
CA ILE A 120 -2.70 1.55 15.53
C ILE A 120 -4.12 0.98 15.48
N ARG A 121 -4.91 1.45 14.51
CA ARG A 121 -6.31 1.08 14.33
C ARG A 121 -6.56 0.71 12.88
N LEU A 122 -6.88 -0.55 12.65
CA LEU A 122 -7.15 -1.05 11.28
C LEU A 122 -8.61 -0.86 10.86
N ASP A 123 -9.48 -0.46 11.79
CA ASP A 123 -10.93 -0.40 11.61
C ASP A 123 -11.47 1.02 11.42
N ARG A 124 -10.62 1.96 10.98
CA ARG A 124 -11.02 3.35 10.75
C ARG A 124 -12.00 3.50 9.59
N GLU A 125 -11.86 2.66 8.58
CA GLU A 125 -12.71 2.67 7.40
C GLU A 125 -13.81 1.61 7.51
N PRO A 126 -14.99 1.83 6.88
CA PRO A 126 -16.10 0.85 6.91
C PRO A 126 -15.73 -0.51 6.34
N HIS A 127 -14.82 -0.54 5.38
CA HIS A 127 -14.32 -1.77 4.76
C HIS A 127 -12.80 -1.82 4.90
N PRO A 128 -12.29 -2.26 6.07
CA PRO A 128 -10.86 -2.28 6.32
C PRO A 128 -10.10 -3.11 5.31
N GLU A 129 -8.97 -2.60 4.84
CA GLU A 129 -8.09 -3.34 3.93
C GLU A 129 -7.35 -4.46 4.66
N PHE A 130 -7.05 -4.25 5.93
CA PHE A 130 -6.28 -5.20 6.75
C PHE A 130 -7.11 -5.68 7.94
N ASP A 131 -6.91 -6.94 8.33
CA ASP A 131 -7.57 -7.53 9.51
C ASP A 131 -6.61 -7.91 10.64
N ALA A 132 -5.31 -7.81 10.43
CA ALA A 132 -4.29 -8.06 11.44
C ALA A 132 -3.00 -7.32 11.10
N TRP A 133 -2.20 -7.05 12.13
CA TRP A 133 -0.89 -6.43 11.94
C TRP A 133 0.11 -6.96 12.94
N ARG A 134 1.38 -6.79 12.64
CA ARG A 134 2.48 -7.11 13.57
C ARG A 134 3.75 -6.37 13.16
N TRP A 135 4.63 -6.26 14.14
CA TRP A 135 5.98 -5.84 13.88
C TRP A 135 6.83 -7.04 13.47
#